data_ca5f029b5c724ddd4644cb12ddfc3324
#
_entry.id   ca5f029b5c724ddd4644cb12ddfc3324
#
_cell.length_a   1.000
_cell.length_b   1.000
_cell.length_c   1.000
_cell.angle_alpha   90.00
_cell.angle_beta   90.00
_cell.angle_gamma   90.00
#
_symmetry.space_group_name_H-M   'P 1'
#
loop_
_entity.id
_entity.type
_entity.pdbx_description
1 polymer ?
#
loop_
_entity_poly.entity_id
_entity_poly.type
_entity_poly.pdbx_seq_one_letter_code
_entity_poly.pdbx_strand_id
1 'polypeptide(L)'
;VTFLVRESSFWNGVLPDGESEMISRQIKNHHIDLRLSKNLKEIISDENGKVKSIIIEETGEEITCDFVGLTAGVSPNIDFIKTSAIEVNRGVLVNRFLETNIPDVYAIGDCAEQREPIGNRRTIEAVWYTGRMMGETLAQTICGNRIAYKPGHWFNSAKFFDIEYQTYGVV
;
A
#
# COMPACT_ATOMS: atom_id res chain seq x y z
N VAL A 1 12.57 3.80 -19.33
CA VAL A 1 12.03 3.11 -18.13
C VAL A 1 11.02 2.07 -18.59
N THR A 2 11.04 0.87 -17.99
CA THR A 2 10.06 -0.20 -18.24
C THR A 2 9.27 -0.45 -16.98
N PHE A 3 7.94 -0.54 -17.09
CA PHE A 3 7.04 -0.96 -16.03
C PHE A 3 6.56 -2.39 -16.30
N LEU A 4 6.87 -3.31 -15.40
CA LEU A 4 6.25 -4.64 -15.39
C LEU A 4 5.03 -4.61 -14.48
N VAL A 5 3.87 -4.92 -15.03
CA VAL A 5 2.58 -4.91 -14.35
C VAL A 5 1.95 -6.28 -14.48
N ARG A 6 1.72 -6.94 -13.35
CA ARG A 6 1.15 -8.28 -13.27
C ARG A 6 -0.27 -8.36 -13.85
N GLU A 7 -1.04 -7.29 -13.66
CA GLU A 7 -2.41 -7.17 -14.08
C GLU A 7 -2.51 -6.92 -15.60
N SER A 8 -3.70 -7.19 -16.16
CA SER A 8 -4.00 -6.96 -17.58
C SER A 8 -4.22 -5.49 -17.96
N SER A 9 -4.39 -4.62 -16.97
CA SER A 9 -4.46 -3.17 -17.10
C SER A 9 -3.87 -2.51 -15.88
N PHE A 10 -3.33 -1.30 -16.02
CA PHE A 10 -2.67 -0.63 -14.92
C PHE A 10 -3.67 -0.26 -13.81
N TRP A 11 -3.46 -0.85 -12.62
CA TRP A 11 -4.25 -0.58 -11.42
C TRP A 11 -5.74 -0.93 -11.49
N ASN A 12 -6.11 -1.89 -12.34
CA ASN A 12 -7.50 -2.30 -12.57
C ASN A 12 -8.18 -2.97 -11.36
N GLY A 13 -7.43 -3.32 -10.33
CA GLY A 13 -7.98 -3.78 -9.04
C GLY A 13 -8.52 -2.64 -8.16
N VAL A 14 -8.27 -1.38 -8.52
CA VAL A 14 -8.65 -0.18 -7.76
C VAL A 14 -9.46 0.79 -8.62
N LEU A 15 -9.07 0.98 -9.88
CA LEU A 15 -9.72 1.90 -10.81
C LEU A 15 -10.69 1.16 -11.73
N PRO A 16 -11.84 1.77 -12.05
CA PRO A 16 -12.67 1.33 -13.17
C PRO A 16 -11.90 1.25 -14.48
N ASP A 17 -12.40 0.47 -15.44
CA ASP A 17 -11.70 0.18 -16.70
C ASP A 17 -11.30 1.46 -17.47
N GLY A 18 -12.21 2.43 -17.59
CA GLY A 18 -11.95 3.67 -18.31
C GLY A 18 -10.83 4.51 -17.70
N GLU A 19 -10.78 4.61 -16.39
CA GLU A 19 -9.70 5.31 -15.65
C GLU A 19 -8.39 4.55 -15.75
N SER A 20 -8.41 3.23 -15.62
CA SER A 20 -7.23 2.36 -15.79
C SER A 20 -6.64 2.50 -17.20
N GLU A 21 -7.47 2.55 -18.23
CA GLU A 21 -7.03 2.80 -19.61
C GLU A 21 -6.45 4.20 -19.79
N MET A 22 -7.06 5.22 -19.16
CA MET A 22 -6.57 6.59 -19.21
C MET A 22 -5.16 6.69 -18.60
N ILE A 23 -4.92 6.07 -17.43
CA ILE A 23 -3.59 6.03 -16.80
C ILE A 23 -2.60 5.26 -17.69
N SER A 24 -3.00 4.11 -18.23
CA SER A 24 -2.15 3.31 -19.13
C SER A 24 -1.72 4.10 -20.36
N ARG A 25 -2.62 4.90 -20.92
CA ARG A 25 -2.33 5.81 -22.03
C ARG A 25 -1.36 6.92 -21.64
N GLN A 26 -1.53 7.50 -20.44
CA GLN A 26 -0.64 8.53 -19.91
C GLN A 26 0.78 7.99 -19.68
N ILE A 27 0.92 6.79 -19.13
CA ILE A 27 2.22 6.11 -18.96
C ILE A 27 2.95 6.01 -20.32
N LYS A 28 2.23 5.58 -21.36
CA LYS A 28 2.79 5.46 -22.72
C LYS A 28 3.14 6.81 -23.34
N ASN A 29 2.32 7.85 -23.10
CA ASN A 29 2.60 9.21 -23.57
C ASN A 29 3.89 9.80 -22.97
N HIS A 30 4.24 9.37 -21.76
CA HIS A 30 5.52 9.70 -21.13
C HIS A 30 6.67 8.77 -21.55
N HIS A 31 6.52 8.05 -22.68
CA HIS A 31 7.55 7.17 -23.24
C HIS A 31 8.03 6.06 -22.30
N ILE A 32 7.16 5.61 -21.40
CA ILE A 32 7.44 4.47 -20.52
C ILE A 32 6.95 3.20 -21.22
N ASP A 33 7.82 2.20 -21.29
CA ASP A 33 7.50 0.88 -21.81
C ASP A 33 6.63 0.12 -20.78
N LEU A 34 5.31 0.11 -21.01
CA LEU A 34 4.35 -0.54 -20.13
C LEU A 34 4.11 -1.97 -20.59
N ARG A 35 4.60 -2.94 -19.82
CA ARG A 35 4.45 -4.37 -20.05
C ARG A 35 3.40 -4.93 -19.10
N LEU A 36 2.17 -5.12 -19.62
CA LEU A 36 1.03 -5.69 -18.89
C LEU A 36 1.07 -7.22 -18.89
N SER A 37 0.45 -7.85 -17.90
CA SER A 37 0.42 -9.30 -17.70
C SER A 37 1.84 -9.90 -17.69
N LYS A 38 2.76 -9.22 -16.99
CA LYS A 38 4.15 -9.61 -16.88
C LYS A 38 4.62 -9.59 -15.43
N ASN A 39 5.24 -10.70 -15.02
CA ASN A 39 5.86 -10.85 -13.71
C ASN A 39 7.39 -10.83 -13.83
N LEU A 40 8.03 -10.27 -12.82
CA LEU A 40 9.47 -10.38 -12.63
C LEU A 40 9.79 -11.79 -12.13
N LYS A 41 10.57 -12.54 -12.90
CA LYS A 41 11.04 -13.86 -12.50
C LYS A 41 12.31 -13.78 -11.65
N GLU A 42 13.30 -13.03 -12.14
CA GLU A 42 14.63 -13.00 -11.56
C GLU A 42 15.34 -11.68 -11.84
N ILE A 43 16.19 -11.25 -10.92
CA ILE A 43 17.13 -10.14 -11.09
C ILE A 43 18.52 -10.73 -11.23
N ILE A 44 19.18 -10.43 -12.32
CA ILE A 44 20.55 -10.91 -12.60
C ILE A 44 21.54 -9.81 -12.17
N SER A 45 22.54 -10.21 -11.40
CA SER A 45 23.65 -9.34 -11.01
C SER A 45 24.88 -9.57 -11.90
N ASP A 46 25.75 -8.56 -11.95
CA ASP A 46 27.09 -8.68 -12.46
C ASP A 46 28.04 -9.33 -11.42
N GLU A 47 29.32 -9.46 -11.75
CA GLU A 47 30.37 -9.99 -10.87
C GLU A 47 30.64 -9.15 -9.61
N ASN A 48 30.19 -7.89 -9.59
CA ASN A 48 30.32 -6.97 -8.46
C ASN A 48 29.04 -6.92 -7.59
N GLY A 49 28.02 -7.74 -7.90
CA GLY A 49 26.74 -7.76 -7.20
C GLY A 49 25.80 -6.61 -7.57
N LYS A 50 26.09 -5.86 -8.65
CA LYS A 50 25.18 -4.83 -9.17
C LYS A 50 24.17 -5.44 -10.14
N VAL A 51 23.01 -4.85 -10.21
CA VAL A 51 21.99 -5.23 -11.20
C VAL A 51 22.57 -5.09 -12.62
N LYS A 52 22.36 -6.12 -13.43
CA LYS A 52 22.71 -6.16 -14.85
C LYS A 52 21.48 -6.26 -15.74
N SER A 53 20.52 -7.09 -15.33
CA SER A 53 19.31 -7.35 -16.11
C SER A 53 18.21 -7.97 -15.23
N ILE A 54 17.02 -8.08 -15.79
CA ILE A 54 15.91 -8.84 -15.24
C ILE A 54 15.42 -9.88 -16.26
N ILE A 55 14.75 -10.91 -15.75
CA ILE A 55 14.06 -11.92 -16.59
C ILE A 55 12.55 -11.82 -16.36
N ILE A 56 11.79 -11.76 -17.46
CA ILE A 56 10.32 -11.82 -17.45
C ILE A 56 9.88 -13.28 -17.35
N GLU A 57 8.97 -13.59 -16.42
CA GLU A 57 8.54 -14.97 -16.16
C GLU A 57 7.83 -15.61 -17.35
N GLU A 58 6.88 -14.90 -17.99
CA GLU A 58 6.01 -15.44 -19.03
C GLU A 58 6.72 -15.68 -20.36
N THR A 59 7.80 -14.94 -20.62
CA THR A 59 8.48 -14.99 -21.92
C THR A 59 9.90 -15.49 -21.86
N GLY A 60 10.54 -15.45 -20.69
CA GLY A 60 11.98 -15.64 -20.54
C GLY A 60 12.81 -14.51 -21.14
N GLU A 61 12.19 -13.40 -21.58
CA GLU A 61 12.89 -12.23 -22.10
C GLU A 61 13.81 -11.63 -21.05
N GLU A 62 15.05 -11.37 -21.41
CA GLU A 62 16.02 -10.66 -20.58
C GLU A 62 16.04 -9.19 -20.96
N ILE A 63 15.84 -8.30 -19.98
CA ILE A 63 15.90 -6.84 -20.15
C ILE A 63 17.08 -6.30 -19.36
N THR A 64 18.06 -5.71 -20.06
CA THR A 64 19.20 -5.02 -19.44
C THR A 64 18.74 -3.77 -18.71
N CYS A 65 19.23 -3.57 -17.48
CA CYS A 65 18.91 -2.41 -16.68
C CYS A 65 19.99 -2.14 -15.62
N ASP A 66 20.09 -0.90 -15.17
CA ASP A 66 21.04 -0.46 -14.14
C ASP A 66 20.38 -0.35 -12.76
N PHE A 67 19.04 -0.41 -12.71
CA PHE A 67 18.26 -0.27 -11.47
C PHE A 67 16.93 -1.01 -11.57
N VAL A 68 16.52 -1.67 -10.47
CA VAL A 68 15.20 -2.30 -10.33
C VAL A 68 14.51 -1.74 -9.09
N GLY A 69 13.34 -1.13 -9.30
CA GLY A 69 12.46 -0.68 -8.23
C GLY A 69 11.34 -1.69 -8.00
N LEU A 70 11.27 -2.30 -6.81
CA LEU A 70 10.18 -3.19 -6.43
C LEU A 70 9.08 -2.41 -5.71
N THR A 71 7.92 -2.31 -6.35
CA THR A 71 6.74 -1.58 -5.83
C THR A 71 5.54 -2.53 -5.65
N ALA A 72 5.81 -3.76 -5.22
CA ALA A 72 4.83 -4.85 -5.15
C ALA A 72 3.87 -4.78 -3.94
N GLY A 73 3.72 -3.59 -3.33
CA GLY A 73 2.88 -3.36 -2.16
C GLY A 73 3.63 -3.49 -0.84
N VAL A 74 2.87 -3.38 0.26
CA VAL A 74 3.39 -3.37 1.63
C VAL A 74 2.57 -4.29 2.52
N SER A 75 3.18 -4.77 3.59
CA SER A 75 2.51 -5.45 4.69
C SER A 75 2.94 -4.82 6.02
N PRO A 76 2.07 -4.84 7.05
CA PRO A 76 2.44 -4.36 8.36
C PRO A 76 3.72 -5.04 8.88
N ASN A 77 4.73 -4.24 9.25
CA ASN A 77 5.95 -4.77 9.86
C ASN A 77 5.73 -4.92 11.37
N ILE A 78 5.28 -6.10 11.79
CA ILE A 78 4.96 -6.43 13.18
C ILE A 78 5.86 -7.52 13.77
N ASP A 79 6.88 -7.98 13.04
CA ASP A 79 7.72 -9.10 13.48
C ASP A 79 8.44 -8.81 14.79
N PHE A 80 8.85 -7.55 15.01
CA PHE A 80 9.56 -7.13 16.21
C PHE A 80 8.72 -7.22 17.50
N ILE A 81 7.40 -7.31 17.41
CA ILE A 81 6.50 -7.39 18.58
C ILE A 81 5.81 -8.77 18.73
N LYS A 82 5.96 -9.69 17.77
CA LYS A 82 5.32 -11.00 17.81
C LYS A 82 5.66 -11.84 19.05
N THR A 83 6.80 -11.59 19.68
CA THR A 83 7.24 -12.28 20.91
C THR A 83 6.82 -11.56 22.19
N SER A 84 6.17 -10.41 22.08
CA SER A 84 5.63 -9.65 23.22
C SER A 84 4.23 -10.12 23.62
N ALA A 85 3.66 -9.54 24.69
CA ALA A 85 2.28 -9.79 25.09
C ALA A 85 1.24 -8.97 24.29
N ILE A 86 1.68 -8.18 23.31
CA ILE A 86 0.79 -7.40 22.44
C ILE A 86 0.10 -8.34 21.45
N GLU A 87 -1.22 -8.29 21.40
CA GLU A 87 -1.98 -9.10 20.45
C GLU A 87 -1.82 -8.58 19.01
N VAL A 88 -1.47 -9.49 18.13
CA VAL A 88 -1.29 -9.24 16.70
C VAL A 88 -2.02 -10.28 15.85
N ASN A 89 -2.42 -9.88 14.65
CA ASN A 89 -2.89 -10.76 13.60
C ASN A 89 -2.12 -10.43 12.32
N ARG A 90 -2.71 -9.75 11.36
CA ARG A 90 -2.01 -9.16 10.21
C ARG A 90 -1.38 -7.81 10.57
N GLY A 91 -1.89 -7.14 11.57
CA GLY A 91 -1.41 -5.92 12.18
C GLY A 91 -1.46 -6.00 13.71
N VAL A 92 -1.18 -4.90 14.38
CA VAL A 92 -1.37 -4.74 15.83
C VAL A 92 -2.85 -4.55 16.11
N LEU A 93 -3.46 -5.46 16.87
CA LEU A 93 -4.89 -5.42 17.16
C LEU A 93 -5.24 -4.26 18.10
N VAL A 94 -6.10 -3.37 17.65
CA VAL A 94 -6.58 -2.22 18.42
C VAL A 94 -8.12 -2.16 18.46
N ASN A 95 -8.63 -1.54 19.51
CA ASN A 95 -10.05 -1.19 19.62
C ASN A 95 -10.33 0.16 18.94
N ARG A 96 -11.60 0.63 19.06
CA ARG A 96 -12.06 1.92 18.52
C ARG A 96 -11.32 3.15 19.09
N PHE A 97 -10.62 3.02 20.19
CA PHE A 97 -9.82 4.07 20.82
C PHE A 97 -8.33 3.96 20.49
N LEU A 98 -7.98 3.05 19.54
CA LEU A 98 -6.61 2.77 19.09
C LEU A 98 -5.74 2.14 20.19
N GLU A 99 -6.38 1.60 21.24
CA GLU A 99 -5.74 0.91 22.36
C GLU A 99 -5.49 -0.56 22.00
N THR A 100 -4.33 -1.08 22.35
CA THR A 100 -3.99 -2.50 22.30
C THR A 100 -4.62 -3.25 23.49
N ASN A 101 -4.28 -4.53 23.64
CA ASN A 101 -4.64 -5.29 24.86
C ASN A 101 -3.77 -4.93 26.08
N ILE A 102 -2.69 -4.18 25.91
CA ILE A 102 -1.79 -3.74 26.98
C ILE A 102 -2.17 -2.30 27.36
N PRO A 103 -2.40 -2.01 28.65
CA PRO A 103 -2.70 -0.65 29.11
C PRO A 103 -1.61 0.35 28.67
N ASP A 104 -2.03 1.54 28.27
CA ASP A 104 -1.19 2.65 27.84
C ASP A 104 -0.32 2.37 26.60
N VAL A 105 -0.63 1.30 25.88
CA VAL A 105 -0.01 0.95 24.59
C VAL A 105 -1.01 1.08 23.47
N TYR A 106 -0.65 1.86 22.46
CA TYR A 106 -1.51 2.23 21.32
C TYR A 106 -0.81 1.83 20.01
N ALA A 107 -1.61 1.61 18.96
CA ALA A 107 -1.09 1.48 17.61
C ALA A 107 -1.93 2.29 16.61
N ILE A 108 -1.24 2.96 15.68
CA ILE A 108 -1.84 3.79 14.63
C ILE A 108 -1.10 3.60 13.31
N GLY A 109 -1.73 4.05 12.22
CA GLY A 109 -1.14 4.00 10.86
C GLY A 109 -1.16 2.60 10.26
N ASP A 110 -0.25 2.35 9.35
CA ASP A 110 -0.21 1.17 8.48
C ASP A 110 -0.10 -0.16 9.21
N CYS A 111 0.42 -0.16 10.43
CA CYS A 111 0.56 -1.38 11.25
C CYS A 111 -0.64 -1.66 12.16
N ALA A 112 -1.57 -0.72 12.33
CA ALA A 112 -2.74 -0.90 13.18
C ALA A 112 -3.83 -1.70 12.48
N GLU A 113 -4.38 -2.69 13.19
CA GLU A 113 -5.52 -3.50 12.75
C GLU A 113 -6.69 -3.31 13.70
N GLN A 114 -7.79 -2.77 13.20
CA GLN A 114 -9.04 -2.69 13.97
C GLN A 114 -9.56 -4.09 14.26
N ARG A 115 -9.88 -4.41 15.53
CA ARG A 115 -10.46 -5.72 15.92
C ARG A 115 -11.74 -6.01 15.18
N GLU A 116 -12.51 -4.96 14.86
CA GLU A 116 -13.76 -5.03 14.12
C GLU A 116 -13.78 -3.98 13.02
N PRO A 117 -14.29 -4.30 11.82
CA PRO A 117 -14.45 -3.34 10.75
C PRO A 117 -15.26 -2.12 11.20
N ILE A 118 -14.90 -0.95 10.69
CA ILE A 118 -15.67 0.28 10.92
C ILE A 118 -16.55 0.54 9.69
N GLY A 119 -17.81 0.15 9.77
CA GLY A 119 -18.70 0.18 8.60
C GLY A 119 -18.18 -0.79 7.53
N ASN A 120 -18.06 -0.31 6.29
CA ASN A 120 -17.55 -1.11 5.16
C ASN A 120 -16.04 -0.98 4.96
N ARG A 121 -15.30 -0.40 5.92
CA ARG A 121 -13.86 -0.21 5.81
C ARG A 121 -13.10 -1.50 6.13
N ARG A 122 -11.90 -1.64 5.54
CA ARG A 122 -10.99 -2.73 5.87
C ARG A 122 -10.45 -2.55 7.30
N THR A 123 -10.09 -3.63 7.96
CA THR A 123 -9.49 -3.57 9.32
C THR A 123 -8.08 -2.99 9.32
N ILE A 124 -7.36 -3.11 8.21
CA ILE A 124 -6.05 -2.49 7.97
C ILE A 124 -6.16 -1.61 6.72
N GLU A 125 -5.69 -0.39 6.84
CA GLU A 125 -5.67 0.56 5.73
C GLU A 125 -4.33 1.30 5.71
N ALA A 126 -3.41 0.82 4.86
CA ALA A 126 -2.11 1.46 4.63
C ALA A 126 -2.27 2.67 3.70
N VAL A 127 -2.90 3.73 4.23
CA VAL A 127 -3.19 4.98 3.53
C VAL A 127 -2.80 6.16 4.40
N TRP A 128 -2.07 7.10 3.84
CA TRP A 128 -1.57 8.28 4.56
C TRP A 128 -2.67 9.04 5.33
N TYR A 129 -3.84 9.26 4.69
CA TYR A 129 -4.96 9.96 5.31
C TYR A 129 -5.54 9.20 6.51
N THR A 130 -5.63 7.87 6.42
CA THR A 130 -6.07 7.00 7.52
C THR A 130 -5.11 7.12 8.71
N GLY A 131 -3.81 7.02 8.46
CA GLY A 131 -2.78 7.17 9.50
C GLY A 131 -2.83 8.54 10.18
N ARG A 132 -3.02 9.60 9.40
CA ARG A 132 -3.19 10.97 9.92
C ARG A 132 -4.40 11.09 10.84
N MET A 133 -5.58 10.63 10.41
CA MET A 133 -6.80 10.68 11.24
C MET A 133 -6.68 9.85 12.52
N MET A 134 -5.99 8.70 12.47
CA MET A 134 -5.67 7.93 13.68
C MET A 134 -4.77 8.74 14.61
N GLY A 135 -3.74 9.41 14.09
CA GLY A 135 -2.85 10.26 14.86
C GLY A 135 -3.58 11.43 15.54
N GLU A 136 -4.43 12.13 14.80
CA GLU A 136 -5.25 13.22 15.32
C GLU A 136 -6.23 12.75 16.42
N THR A 137 -6.80 11.56 16.26
CA THR A 137 -7.68 10.92 17.27
C THR A 137 -6.90 10.54 18.52
N LEU A 138 -5.75 9.84 18.35
CA LEU A 138 -4.93 9.39 19.47
C LEU A 138 -4.34 10.56 20.26
N ALA A 139 -3.94 11.64 19.59
CA ALA A 139 -3.43 12.84 20.24
C ALA A 139 -4.43 13.40 21.24
N GLN A 140 -5.73 13.44 20.91
CA GLN A 140 -6.75 13.88 21.86
C GLN A 140 -6.88 12.95 23.07
N THR A 141 -6.84 11.63 22.83
CA THR A 141 -6.89 10.62 23.89
C THR A 141 -5.72 10.79 24.87
N ILE A 142 -4.49 10.96 24.36
CA ILE A 142 -3.28 11.19 25.19
C ILE A 142 -3.37 12.51 25.98
N CYS A 143 -4.00 13.52 25.41
CA CYS A 143 -4.25 14.81 26.08
C CYS A 143 -5.45 14.78 27.05
N GLY A 144 -6.02 13.62 27.37
CA GLY A 144 -7.09 13.46 28.36
C GLY A 144 -8.51 13.49 27.77
N ASN A 145 -8.68 13.70 26.47
CA ASN A 145 -9.97 13.65 25.81
C ASN A 145 -10.12 12.33 25.04
N ARG A 146 -10.48 11.26 25.75
CA ARG A 146 -10.61 9.92 25.16
C ARG A 146 -11.78 9.85 24.19
N ILE A 147 -11.48 9.80 22.89
CA ILE A 147 -12.46 9.76 21.81
C ILE A 147 -12.28 8.51 20.93
N ALA A 148 -13.39 8.01 20.42
CA ALA A 148 -13.36 6.89 19.48
C ALA A 148 -12.95 7.36 18.09
N TYR A 149 -12.10 6.58 17.42
CA TYR A 149 -11.75 6.76 16.02
C TYR A 149 -12.98 6.57 15.11
N LYS A 150 -13.32 7.63 14.40
CA LYS A 150 -14.46 7.70 13.47
C LYS A 150 -14.00 8.18 12.10
N PRO A 151 -13.49 7.29 11.24
CA PRO A 151 -12.84 7.68 9.98
C PRO A 151 -13.81 8.24 8.91
N GLY A 152 -15.12 8.10 9.07
CA GLY A 152 -16.09 8.48 8.04
C GLY A 152 -15.98 7.63 6.78
N HIS A 153 -16.26 8.24 5.63
CA HIS A 153 -16.05 7.58 4.34
C HIS A 153 -14.56 7.41 4.04
N TRP A 154 -14.20 6.29 3.42
CA TRP A 154 -12.83 6.11 2.95
C TRP A 154 -12.55 7.09 1.81
N PHE A 155 -11.36 7.64 1.78
CA PHE A 155 -10.90 8.48 0.70
C PHE A 155 -9.39 8.36 0.49
N ASN A 156 -8.97 8.58 -0.74
CA ASN A 156 -7.57 8.69 -1.12
C ASN A 156 -7.43 9.67 -2.28
N SER A 157 -6.23 10.19 -2.48
CA SER A 157 -5.86 10.95 -3.66
C SER A 157 -4.52 10.48 -4.17
N ALA A 158 -4.33 10.50 -5.46
CA ALA A 158 -3.05 10.22 -6.08
C ALA A 158 -2.85 11.09 -7.33
N LYS A 159 -1.60 11.14 -7.76
CA LYS A 159 -1.18 11.82 -8.98
C LYS A 159 -0.38 10.85 -9.83
N PHE A 160 -0.81 10.68 -11.09
CA PHE A 160 -0.08 9.96 -12.11
C PHE A 160 0.30 10.94 -13.21
N PHE A 161 1.56 11.37 -13.22
CA PHE A 161 2.08 12.37 -14.14
C PHE A 161 1.22 13.66 -14.11
N ASP A 162 0.45 13.92 -15.17
CA ASP A 162 -0.40 15.11 -15.31
C ASP A 162 -1.85 14.88 -14.82
N ILE A 163 -2.18 13.66 -14.40
CA ILE A 163 -3.52 13.31 -13.92
C ILE A 163 -3.54 13.28 -12.40
N GLU A 164 -4.41 14.09 -11.81
CA GLU A 164 -4.75 14.04 -10.39
C GLU A 164 -6.15 13.47 -10.23
N TYR A 165 -6.36 12.59 -9.26
CA TYR A 165 -7.67 12.04 -8.95
C TYR A 165 -7.87 11.87 -7.45
N GLN A 166 -9.14 11.81 -7.08
CA GLN A 166 -9.58 11.55 -5.72
C GLN A 166 -10.59 10.40 -5.76
N THR A 167 -10.46 9.48 -4.83
CA THR A 167 -11.38 8.34 -4.68
C THR A 167 -12.08 8.43 -3.32
N TYR A 168 -13.39 8.20 -3.32
CA TYR A 168 -14.22 8.22 -2.11
C TYR A 168 -15.09 6.96 -2.07
N GLY A 169 -15.25 6.40 -0.87
CA GLY A 169 -16.12 5.25 -0.64
C GLY A 169 -15.40 3.91 -0.68
N VAL A 170 -16.11 2.86 -1.03
CA VAL A 170 -15.55 1.50 -1.13
C VAL A 170 -14.98 1.32 -2.54
N VAL A 171 -13.74 0.92 -2.64
CA VAL A 171 -12.99 0.62 -3.87
C VAL A 171 -12.48 -0.81 -3.84
#